data_4bcf4247198388e52d7ba6b4f91a44b9
#
_entry.id   4bcf4247198388e52d7ba6b4f91a44b9
#
_cell.length_a   1.000
_cell.length_b   1.000
_cell.length_c   1.000
_cell.angle_alpha   90.00
_cell.angle_beta   90.00
_cell.angle_gamma   90.00
#
_symmetry.space_group_name_H-M   'P 1'
#
loop_
_entity.id
_entity.type
_entity.pdbx_description
1 polymer ?
#
loop_
_entity_poly.entity_id
_entity_poly.type
_entity_poly.pdbx_seq_one_letter_code
_entity_poly.pdbx_strand_id
1 'polypeptide(L)'
;MDHSVVWNSCLQSIRERVDAQSFRTWFEPIRSVKLQSNELTIQVPHRLFYEWLEEHYVEVLKSSLRGALGDNGRLLYQILNPRRLSLIHI
;
A
#
# COMPACT_ATOMS: atom_id res chain seq x y z
N MET A 1 12.51 9.36 7.50
CA MET A 1 11.33 9.76 6.74
C MET A 1 10.09 9.09 7.34
N ASP A 2 9.01 9.83 7.44
CA ASP A 2 7.79 9.33 8.06
C ASP A 2 7.02 8.45 7.08
N HIS A 3 6.47 7.34 7.59
CA HIS A 3 5.71 6.42 6.76
C HIS A 3 4.50 7.09 6.09
N SER A 4 3.85 8.02 6.79
CA SER A 4 2.67 8.69 6.23
C SER A 4 3.06 9.60 5.06
N VAL A 5 4.22 10.24 5.11
CA VAL A 5 4.71 11.07 4.00
C VAL A 5 4.96 10.20 2.78
N VAL A 6 5.61 9.06 2.98
CA VAL A 6 5.89 8.13 1.88
C VAL A 6 4.59 7.59 1.29
N TRP A 7 3.66 7.17 2.14
CA TRP A 7 2.40 6.63 1.66
C TRP A 7 1.57 7.68 0.92
N ASN A 8 1.55 8.92 1.42
CA ASN A 8 0.82 9.99 0.74
C ASN A 8 1.42 10.28 -0.64
N SER A 9 2.73 10.20 -0.76
CA SER A 9 3.38 10.36 -2.06
C SER A 9 2.95 9.24 -3.00
N CYS A 10 2.90 8.00 -2.51
CA CYS A 10 2.42 6.87 -3.30
C CYS A 10 0.96 7.07 -3.72
N LEU A 11 0.12 7.54 -2.80
CA LEU A 11 -1.30 7.76 -3.10
C LEU A 11 -1.51 8.80 -4.18
N GLN A 12 -0.71 9.86 -4.19
CA GLN A 12 -0.81 10.86 -5.24
C GLN A 12 -0.48 10.26 -6.61
N SER A 13 0.56 9.45 -6.68
CA SER A 13 0.94 8.78 -7.92
C SER A 13 -0.15 7.80 -8.37
N ILE A 14 -0.69 7.05 -7.43
CA ILE A 14 -1.74 6.08 -7.73
C ILE A 14 -3.00 6.79 -8.22
N ARG A 15 -3.35 7.90 -7.57
CA ARG A 15 -4.54 8.67 -7.95
C ARG A 15 -4.52 9.12 -9.39
N GLU A 16 -3.35 9.37 -9.93
CA GLU A 16 -3.20 9.78 -11.32
C GLU A 16 -3.34 8.64 -12.31
N ARG A 17 -3.27 7.39 -11.83
CA ARG A 17 -3.24 6.21 -12.70
C ARG A 17 -4.49 5.36 -12.65
N VAL A 18 -5.32 5.53 -11.61
CA VAL A 18 -6.55 4.76 -11.47
C VAL A 18 -7.74 5.71 -11.46
N ASP A 19 -8.91 5.20 -11.79
CA ASP A 19 -10.10 6.04 -11.78
C ASP A 19 -10.49 6.40 -10.35
N ALA A 20 -11.26 7.48 -10.21
CA ALA A 20 -11.59 8.02 -8.90
C ALA A 20 -12.35 7.03 -8.03
N GLN A 21 -13.24 6.24 -8.62
CA GLN A 21 -14.02 5.28 -7.84
C GLN A 21 -13.15 4.13 -7.34
N SER A 22 -12.28 3.61 -8.17
CA SER A 22 -11.36 2.54 -7.76
C SER A 22 -10.42 3.02 -6.67
N PHE A 23 -9.93 4.25 -6.79
CA PHE A 23 -9.08 4.83 -5.75
C PHE A 23 -9.82 4.89 -4.43
N ARG A 24 -11.05 5.38 -4.44
CA ARG A 24 -11.85 5.52 -3.23
C ARG A 24 -12.16 4.15 -2.60
N THR A 25 -12.45 3.17 -3.43
CA THR A 25 -12.83 1.85 -2.94
C THR A 25 -11.64 1.07 -2.39
N TRP A 26 -10.50 1.12 -3.08
CA TRP A 26 -9.40 0.19 -2.80
C TRP A 26 -8.21 0.83 -2.09
N PHE A 27 -8.01 2.13 -2.23
CA PHE A 27 -6.82 2.79 -1.69
C PHE A 27 -7.11 3.69 -0.50
N GLU A 28 -8.23 4.39 -0.47
CA GLU A 28 -8.55 5.25 0.66
C GLU A 28 -8.66 4.53 2.00
N PRO A 29 -9.21 3.28 2.04
CA PRO A 29 -9.27 2.56 3.31
C PRO A 29 -7.91 2.07 3.82
N ILE A 30 -6.86 2.13 3.01
CA ILE A 30 -5.54 1.65 3.39
C ILE A 30 -4.84 2.71 4.25
N ARG A 31 -4.15 2.25 5.30
CA ARG A 31 -3.38 3.11 6.17
C ARG A 31 -1.93 2.68 6.21
N SER A 32 -1.00 3.65 6.22
CA SER A 32 0.39 3.33 6.45
C SER A 32 0.60 3.08 7.93
N VAL A 33 1.48 2.15 8.26
CA VAL A 33 1.72 1.74 9.65
C VAL A 33 3.13 2.11 10.09
N LYS A 34 4.12 1.76 9.28
CA LYS A 34 5.51 2.05 9.63
C LYS A 34 6.39 1.99 8.39
N LEU A 35 7.56 2.61 8.50
CA LEU A 35 8.60 2.54 7.49
C LEU A 35 9.90 2.19 8.21
N GLN A 36 10.51 1.08 7.83
CA GLN A 36 11.72 0.61 8.48
C GLN A 36 12.61 -0.07 7.45
N SER A 37 13.86 0.34 7.37
CA SER A 37 14.84 -0.25 6.44
C SER A 37 14.32 -0.28 5.00
N ASN A 38 13.74 0.83 4.56
CA ASN A 38 13.19 0.98 3.21
C ASN A 38 12.00 0.06 2.93
N GLU A 39 11.36 -0.41 3.95
CA GLU A 39 10.21 -1.30 3.89
C GLU A 39 9.00 -0.59 4.46
N LEU A 40 8.01 -0.33 3.60
CA LEU A 40 6.79 0.35 4.00
C LEU A 40 5.72 -0.68 4.31
N THR A 41 5.16 -0.60 5.51
CA THR A 41 4.05 -1.47 5.91
C THR A 41 2.74 -0.68 5.81
N ILE A 42 1.79 -1.23 5.07
CA ILE A 42 0.46 -0.66 4.97
C ILE A 42 -0.56 -1.64 5.53
N GLN A 43 -1.63 -1.11 6.10
CA GLN A 43 -2.69 -1.91 6.68
C GLN A 43 -3.92 -1.88 5.79
N VAL A 44 -4.44 -3.06 5.47
CA VAL A 44 -5.66 -3.20 4.68
C VAL A 44 -6.76 -3.76 5.57
N PRO A 45 -8.04 -3.44 5.27
CA PRO A 45 -9.14 -3.85 6.14
C PRO A 45 -9.33 -5.36 6.25
N HIS A 46 -9.10 -6.09 5.16
CA HIS A 46 -9.18 -7.55 5.21
C HIS A 46 -8.49 -8.15 3.98
N ARG A 47 -8.40 -9.47 3.97
CA ARG A 47 -7.63 -10.21 2.99
C ARG A 47 -8.06 -9.96 1.54
N LEU A 48 -9.32 -9.68 1.32
CA LEU A 48 -9.82 -9.40 -0.02
C LEU A 48 -9.10 -8.22 -0.65
N PHE A 49 -8.78 -7.19 0.15
CA PHE A 49 -8.03 -6.03 -0.33
C PHE A 49 -6.65 -6.45 -0.82
N TYR A 50 -5.96 -7.27 -0.04
CA TYR A 50 -4.65 -7.76 -0.44
C TYR A 50 -4.72 -8.52 -1.77
N GLU A 51 -5.67 -9.44 -1.89
CA GLU A 51 -5.81 -10.25 -3.09
C GLU A 51 -6.14 -9.41 -4.32
N TRP A 52 -7.04 -8.45 -4.15
CA TRP A 52 -7.44 -7.57 -5.24
C TRP A 52 -6.30 -6.66 -5.69
N LEU A 53 -5.58 -6.09 -4.74
CA LEU A 53 -4.44 -5.22 -5.05
C LEU A 53 -3.34 -5.99 -5.77
N GLU A 54 -3.07 -7.21 -5.33
CA GLU A 54 -2.04 -8.03 -5.99
C GLU A 54 -2.46 -8.47 -7.38
N GLU A 55 -3.74 -8.68 -7.60
CA GLU A 55 -4.21 -9.12 -8.91
C GLU A 55 -4.29 -7.97 -9.91
N HIS A 56 -4.74 -6.81 -9.47
CA HIS A 56 -5.07 -5.72 -10.40
C HIS A 56 -4.16 -4.50 -10.31
N TYR A 57 -3.53 -4.25 -9.17
CA TYR A 57 -2.83 -2.99 -8.94
C TYR A 57 -1.38 -3.14 -8.51
N VAL A 58 -0.81 -4.33 -8.61
CA VAL A 58 0.55 -4.57 -8.13
C VAL A 58 1.57 -3.70 -8.87
N GLU A 59 1.40 -3.51 -10.16
CA GLU A 59 2.34 -2.71 -10.95
C GLU A 59 2.28 -1.23 -10.56
N VAL A 60 1.07 -0.72 -10.34
CA VAL A 60 0.89 0.65 -9.90
C VAL A 60 1.51 0.86 -8.52
N LEU A 61 1.29 -0.09 -7.62
CA LEU A 61 1.87 -0.03 -6.27
C LEU A 61 3.39 -0.06 -6.32
N LYS A 62 3.97 -0.97 -7.09
CA LYS A 62 5.42 -1.08 -7.20
C LYS A 62 6.03 0.16 -7.81
N SER A 63 5.41 0.68 -8.86
CA SER A 63 5.91 1.88 -9.53
C SER A 63 5.86 3.08 -8.59
N SER A 64 4.77 3.24 -7.85
CA SER A 64 4.62 4.35 -6.91
C SER A 64 5.62 4.23 -5.77
N LEU A 65 5.82 3.02 -5.27
CA LEU A 65 6.78 2.78 -4.20
C LEU A 65 8.21 3.07 -4.65
N ARG A 66 8.53 2.66 -5.88
CA ARG A 66 9.85 2.92 -6.45
C ARG A 66 10.11 4.42 -6.57
N GLY A 67 9.09 5.18 -6.94
CA GLY A 67 9.20 6.64 -7.01
C GLY A 67 9.43 7.28 -5.65
N ALA A 68 8.92 6.69 -4.59
CA ALA A 68 9.04 7.24 -3.24
C ALA A 68 10.28 6.73 -2.50
N LEU A 69 10.64 5.46 -2.65
CA LEU A 69 11.70 4.82 -1.88
C LEU A 69 12.88 4.34 -2.71
N GLY A 70 12.79 4.41 -4.04
CA GLY A 70 13.84 3.90 -4.92
C GLY A 70 13.67 2.43 -5.21
N ASP A 71 14.64 1.86 -5.95
CA ASP A 71 14.55 0.48 -6.42
C ASP A 71 14.57 -0.56 -5.31
N ASN A 72 15.10 -0.19 -4.15
CA ASN A 72 15.19 -1.10 -3.00
C ASN A 72 13.99 -1.02 -2.09
N GLY A 73 13.00 -0.22 -2.44
CA GLY A 73 11.79 -0.09 -1.63
C GLY A 73 10.99 -1.39 -1.63
N ARG A 74 10.43 -1.73 -0.47
CA ARG A 74 9.61 -2.91 -0.30
C ARG A 74 8.29 -2.57 0.34
N LEU A 75 7.29 -3.39 0.07
CA LEU A 75 5.95 -3.19 0.59
C LEU A 75 5.52 -4.42 1.37
N LEU A 76 5.05 -4.18 2.60
CA LEU A 76 4.46 -5.21 3.44
C LEU A 76 2.99 -4.89 3.66
N TYR A 77 2.16 -5.91 3.62
CA TYR A 77 0.74 -5.77 3.95
C TYR A 77 0.49 -6.29 5.36
N GLN A 78 -0.26 -5.51 6.12
CA GLN A 78 -0.79 -5.92 7.41
C GLN A 78 -2.30 -6.03 7.25
N ILE A 79 -2.85 -7.21 7.45
CA ILE A 79 -4.28 -7.41 7.30
C ILE A 79 -4.94 -7.26 8.66
N LEU A 80 -5.87 -6.31 8.75
CA LEU A 80 -6.60 -6.09 9.98
C LEU A 80 -7.63 -7.20 10.15
N ASN A 81 -7.56 -7.86 11.29
CA ASN A 81 -8.49 -8.94 11.62
C ASN A 81 -9.09 -8.60 12.98
N PRO A 82 -10.40 -8.81 13.19
CA PRO A 82 -11.01 -8.48 14.48
C PRO A 82 -10.31 -9.11 15.68
N ARG A 83 -9.61 -10.22 15.49
CA ARG A 83 -8.95 -10.94 16.58
C ARG A 83 -7.45 -10.83 16.58
N ARG A 84 -6.82 -10.54 15.43
CA ARG A 84 -5.37 -10.47 15.32
C ARG A 84 -4.97 -9.83 13.99
N LEU A 85 -3.70 -9.45 13.90
CA LEU A 85 -3.12 -8.95 12.66
C LEU A 85 -2.31 -10.04 12.00
N SER A 86 -2.34 -10.06 10.68
CA SER A 86 -1.51 -10.96 9.88
C SER A 86 -0.63 -10.12 8.96
N LEU A 87 0.62 -10.53 8.79
CA LEU A 87 1.55 -9.85 7.89
C LEU A 87 1.75 -10.71 6.65
N ILE A 88 1.68 -10.07 5.48
CA ILE A 88 1.93 -10.72 4.20
C ILE A 88 3.00 -9.93 3.49
N HIS A 89 4.05 -10.63 3.07
CA HIS A 89 5.21 -10.04 2.42
C HIS A 89 5.10 -10.19 0.90
N ILE A 90 5.37 -9.12 0.20
CA ILE A 90 5.40 -9.13 -1.26
C ILE A 90 6.83 -9.19 -1.73
#